data_8c6ddb92055fde6c89c8d8fcded42734
#
_entry.id   8c6ddb92055fde6c89c8d8fcded42734
#
_cell.length_a   1.000
_cell.length_b   1.000
_cell.length_c   1.000
_cell.angle_alpha   90.00
_cell.angle_beta   90.00
_cell.angle_gamma   90.00
#
_symmetry.space_group_name_H-M   'P 1'
#
loop_
_entity.id
_entity.type
_entity.pdbx_description
1 polymer ?
#
loop_
_entity_poly.entity_id
_entity_poly.type
_entity_poly.pdbx_seq_one_letter_code
_entity_poly.pdbx_strand_id
1 'polypeptide(L)'
;MTNKISRNGLTLMVNFSVIALCLALSLNMFVTGLPQKIFYLVSYLSVASILYGVARRRVDFKENGFYLALFAVLIIFALIRLFWAIHVKGIDTAPSTDAMTNIGNYLLGAKRLLLGAFVLLSLAIYGHRVSTTTLRIGRGLILVGLLITLGFGIHEHLYTENIRIKLTTEAASMSSYMILFIYCAWLWLSRFETHAYWKVADVVVLAVTFALLYLCGTRVTLIAMIAVGLLFLVQTYRLSLLTNWRISALLVGVLAVLILMTSNRWVEGMQDIENYGSNSSTSLGARVAIWGGAVNFIEHHGGGFATPDARTTEARQFIMAHYPLNVEGYTNVKYNMHNEFLEVTTLQGWLGTLSLALIYLTVLTGVLKKCDLRGVALPMLGLFIAGLTDSVMPYNQTATIFMMALALCCIRRPLPVRRVTTA
;
A
#
# COMPACT_ATOMS: atom_id res chain seq x y z
N MET A 1 -42.31 -3.44 -10.28
CA MET A 1 -41.31 -3.97 -11.24
C MET A 1 -40.01 -3.13 -11.28
N THR A 2 -40.09 -1.83 -11.34
CA THR A 2 -38.94 -0.91 -11.39
C THR A 2 -37.91 -1.07 -10.24
N ASN A 3 -38.35 -1.40 -9.02
CA ASN A 3 -37.48 -1.57 -7.86
C ASN A 3 -36.57 -2.85 -7.91
N LYS A 4 -37.00 -3.90 -8.58
CA LYS A 4 -36.29 -5.18 -8.71
C LYS A 4 -35.16 -5.09 -9.76
N ILE A 5 -35.44 -4.44 -10.89
CA ILE A 5 -34.49 -4.20 -11.99
C ILE A 5 -33.33 -3.30 -11.50
N SER A 6 -33.67 -2.22 -10.76
CA SER A 6 -32.65 -1.30 -10.23
C SER A 6 -31.76 -1.91 -9.13
N ARG A 7 -32.26 -2.91 -8.41
CA ARG A 7 -31.51 -3.64 -7.37
C ARG A 7 -30.49 -4.60 -8.00
N ASN A 8 -30.84 -5.22 -9.11
CA ASN A 8 -29.97 -6.13 -9.86
C ASN A 8 -28.84 -5.36 -10.57
N GLY A 9 -29.12 -4.18 -11.15
CA GLY A 9 -28.12 -3.35 -11.81
C GLY A 9 -26.99 -2.91 -10.88
N LEU A 10 -27.31 -2.42 -9.67
CA LEU A 10 -26.29 -2.02 -8.69
C LEU A 10 -25.44 -3.21 -8.21
N THR A 11 -26.08 -4.37 -7.99
CA THR A 11 -25.36 -5.59 -7.62
C THR A 11 -24.40 -6.04 -8.74
N LEU A 12 -24.82 -5.94 -10.00
CA LEU A 12 -23.96 -6.24 -11.15
C LEU A 12 -22.76 -5.29 -11.22
N MET A 13 -22.99 -3.98 -11.07
CA MET A 13 -21.93 -2.97 -11.08
C MET A 13 -20.88 -3.24 -9.98
N VAL A 14 -21.32 -3.55 -8.77
CA VAL A 14 -20.39 -3.83 -7.65
C VAL A 14 -19.59 -5.12 -7.89
N ASN A 15 -20.26 -6.19 -8.36
CA ASN A 15 -19.55 -7.44 -8.67
C ASN A 15 -18.54 -7.25 -9.83
N PHE A 16 -18.92 -6.52 -10.87
CA PHE A 16 -18.02 -6.15 -11.96
C PHE A 16 -16.81 -5.35 -11.42
N SER A 17 -17.04 -4.34 -10.58
CA SER A 17 -15.99 -3.52 -10.00
C SER A 17 -14.96 -4.36 -9.21
N VAL A 18 -15.43 -5.34 -8.43
CA VAL A 18 -14.54 -6.24 -7.67
C VAL A 18 -13.70 -7.11 -8.60
N ILE A 19 -14.32 -7.74 -9.64
CA ILE A 19 -13.57 -8.54 -10.62
C ILE A 19 -12.55 -7.67 -11.36
N ALA A 20 -12.95 -6.47 -11.79
CA ALA A 20 -12.08 -5.56 -12.52
C ALA A 20 -10.90 -5.08 -11.66
N LEU A 21 -11.10 -4.78 -10.36
CA LEU A 21 -10.01 -4.44 -9.44
C LEU A 21 -9.06 -5.62 -9.24
N CYS A 22 -9.57 -6.84 -9.05
CA CYS A 22 -8.74 -8.03 -8.91
C CYS A 22 -7.94 -8.31 -10.20
N LEU A 23 -8.56 -8.10 -11.37
CA LEU A 23 -7.86 -8.19 -12.65
C LEU A 23 -6.78 -7.12 -12.79
N ALA A 24 -7.05 -5.88 -12.40
CA ALA A 24 -6.07 -4.81 -12.43
C ALA A 24 -4.87 -5.10 -11.50
N LEU A 25 -5.13 -5.60 -10.28
CA LEU A 25 -4.07 -6.05 -9.37
C LEU A 25 -3.24 -7.19 -9.96
N SER A 26 -3.91 -8.15 -10.60
CA SER A 26 -3.27 -9.29 -11.25
C SER A 26 -2.31 -8.87 -12.38
N LEU A 27 -2.72 -7.93 -13.22
CA LEU A 27 -1.97 -7.51 -14.41
C LEU A 27 -0.84 -6.51 -14.11
N ASN A 28 -0.91 -5.80 -12.99
CA ASN A 28 -0.10 -4.59 -12.76
C ASN A 28 1.42 -4.83 -12.77
N MET A 29 1.86 -6.03 -12.43
CA MET A 29 3.28 -6.35 -12.30
C MET A 29 3.95 -6.77 -13.61
N PHE A 30 3.18 -6.98 -14.68
CA PHE A 30 3.70 -7.40 -15.98
C PHE A 30 3.03 -6.74 -17.19
N VAL A 31 2.00 -5.90 -16.95
CA VAL A 31 1.34 -5.10 -18.00
C VAL A 31 1.30 -3.64 -17.59
N THR A 32 1.83 -2.76 -18.42
CA THR A 32 1.82 -1.31 -18.19
C THR A 32 0.55 -0.65 -18.76
N GLY A 33 0.04 0.36 -18.09
CA GLY A 33 -1.05 1.23 -18.58
C GLY A 33 -2.46 0.66 -18.46
N LEU A 34 -2.69 -0.63 -18.74
CA LEU A 34 -4.02 -1.25 -18.68
C LEU A 34 -4.61 -1.28 -17.25
N PRO A 35 -3.86 -1.67 -16.21
CA PRO A 35 -4.39 -1.66 -14.85
C PRO A 35 -4.91 -0.29 -14.41
N GLN A 36 -4.22 0.78 -14.80
CA GLN A 36 -4.62 2.15 -14.51
C GLN A 36 -5.92 2.53 -15.22
N LYS A 37 -6.09 2.11 -16.49
CA LYS A 37 -7.34 2.34 -17.24
C LYS A 37 -8.52 1.62 -16.59
N ILE A 38 -8.32 0.38 -16.16
CA ILE A 38 -9.33 -0.40 -15.41
C ILE A 38 -9.67 0.32 -14.09
N PHE A 39 -8.69 0.81 -13.36
CA PHE A 39 -8.92 1.56 -12.13
C PHE A 39 -9.76 2.82 -12.36
N TYR A 40 -9.49 3.61 -13.41
CA TYR A 40 -10.30 4.76 -13.75
C TYR A 40 -11.76 4.38 -14.09
N LEU A 41 -11.95 3.31 -14.88
CA LEU A 41 -13.30 2.81 -15.18
C LEU A 41 -14.07 2.47 -13.90
N VAL A 42 -13.45 1.71 -12.99
CA VAL A 42 -14.05 1.34 -11.71
C VAL A 42 -14.33 2.58 -10.86
N SER A 43 -13.46 3.57 -10.88
CA SER A 43 -13.64 4.82 -10.14
C SER A 43 -14.89 5.58 -10.62
N TYR A 44 -15.09 5.72 -11.93
CA TYR A 44 -16.29 6.36 -12.48
C TYR A 44 -17.57 5.58 -12.16
N LEU A 45 -17.53 4.25 -12.25
CA LEU A 45 -18.66 3.40 -11.84
C LEU A 45 -18.95 3.55 -10.34
N SER A 46 -17.93 3.71 -9.51
CA SER A 46 -18.08 3.92 -8.07
C SER A 46 -18.74 5.25 -7.75
N VAL A 47 -18.31 6.34 -8.40
CA VAL A 47 -18.98 7.65 -8.28
C VAL A 47 -20.44 7.54 -8.68
N ALA A 48 -20.74 6.94 -9.84
CA ALA A 48 -22.11 6.76 -10.33
C ALA A 48 -22.94 5.94 -9.34
N SER A 49 -22.40 4.87 -8.76
CA SER A 49 -23.10 4.03 -7.78
C SER A 49 -23.44 4.77 -6.49
N ILE A 50 -22.51 5.62 -5.99
CA ILE A 50 -22.73 6.44 -4.80
C ILE A 50 -23.81 7.49 -5.08
N LEU A 51 -23.69 8.24 -6.17
CA LEU A 51 -24.67 9.26 -6.56
C LEU A 51 -26.08 8.65 -6.71
N TYR A 52 -26.18 7.50 -7.38
CA TYR A 52 -27.42 6.75 -7.50
C TYR A 52 -27.99 6.34 -6.12
N GLY A 53 -27.13 5.86 -5.22
CA GLY A 53 -27.55 5.46 -3.87
C GLY A 53 -28.05 6.62 -3.04
N VAL A 54 -27.35 7.77 -3.10
CA VAL A 54 -27.75 9.01 -2.41
C VAL A 54 -29.10 9.52 -2.96
N ALA A 55 -29.24 9.63 -4.29
CA ALA A 55 -30.46 10.08 -4.94
C ALA A 55 -31.67 9.21 -4.59
N ARG A 56 -31.46 7.92 -4.34
CA ARG A 56 -32.52 6.97 -3.95
C ARG A 56 -32.66 6.81 -2.44
N ARG A 57 -31.98 7.61 -1.61
CA ARG A 57 -31.95 7.52 -0.13
C ARG A 57 -31.67 6.11 0.38
N ARG A 58 -30.76 5.39 -0.31
CA ARG A 58 -30.39 3.98 0.00
C ARG A 58 -29.06 3.85 0.76
N VAL A 59 -28.42 4.96 1.07
CA VAL A 59 -27.16 4.99 1.82
C VAL A 59 -27.48 5.27 3.28
N ASP A 60 -27.16 4.34 4.15
CA ASP A 60 -27.18 4.58 5.59
C ASP A 60 -25.83 5.18 6.01
N PHE A 61 -25.83 6.48 6.25
CA PHE A 61 -24.63 7.19 6.67
C PHE A 61 -24.20 6.85 8.10
N LYS A 62 -25.13 6.47 8.99
CA LYS A 62 -24.83 6.16 10.37
C LYS A 62 -24.06 4.84 10.50
N GLU A 63 -24.50 3.80 9.78
CA GLU A 63 -23.81 2.51 9.74
C GLU A 63 -22.42 2.59 9.09
N ASN A 64 -22.18 3.60 8.26
CA ASN A 64 -20.92 3.77 7.51
C ASN A 64 -20.03 4.90 8.05
N GLY A 65 -20.27 5.40 9.27
CA GLY A 65 -19.61 6.58 9.81
C GLY A 65 -18.07 6.55 9.74
N PHE A 66 -17.43 5.42 10.08
CA PHE A 66 -15.98 5.30 9.99
C PHE A 66 -15.44 5.24 8.56
N TYR A 67 -16.18 4.65 7.64
CA TYR A 67 -15.80 4.65 6.22
C TYR A 67 -15.97 6.04 5.59
N LEU A 68 -16.98 6.80 6.05
CA LEU A 68 -17.16 8.20 5.66
C LEU A 68 -16.04 9.07 6.23
N ALA A 69 -15.64 8.85 7.48
CA ALA A 69 -14.50 9.54 8.08
C ALA A 69 -13.20 9.22 7.30
N LEU A 70 -12.94 7.95 7.01
CA LEU A 70 -11.79 7.54 6.21
C LEU A 70 -11.84 8.13 4.80
N PHE A 71 -13.00 8.13 4.15
CA PHE A 71 -13.20 8.79 2.86
C PHE A 71 -12.85 10.29 2.95
N ALA A 72 -13.37 10.99 3.96
CA ALA A 72 -13.15 12.42 4.12
C ALA A 72 -11.65 12.75 4.34
N VAL A 73 -10.96 12.01 5.22
CA VAL A 73 -9.53 12.27 5.46
C VAL A 73 -8.66 11.91 4.25
N LEU A 74 -9.01 10.88 3.47
CA LEU A 74 -8.34 10.56 2.21
C LEU A 74 -8.55 11.66 1.16
N ILE A 75 -9.75 12.23 1.07
CA ILE A 75 -10.03 13.38 0.19
C ILE A 75 -9.21 14.59 0.62
N ILE A 76 -9.17 14.91 1.91
CA ILE A 76 -8.38 16.03 2.44
C ILE A 76 -6.90 15.85 2.08
N PHE A 77 -6.33 14.68 2.36
CA PHE A 77 -4.94 14.39 2.02
C PHE A 77 -4.67 14.51 0.51
N ALA A 78 -5.56 13.95 -0.31
CA ALA A 78 -5.44 14.04 -1.77
C ALA A 78 -5.54 15.47 -2.28
N LEU A 79 -6.43 16.30 -1.71
CA LEU A 79 -6.59 17.70 -2.08
C LEU A 79 -5.39 18.55 -1.67
N ILE A 80 -4.82 18.36 -0.47
CA ILE A 80 -3.60 19.05 -0.04
C ILE A 80 -2.45 18.71 -0.99
N ARG A 81 -2.27 17.45 -1.33
CA ARG A 81 -1.25 16.99 -2.28
C ARG A 81 -1.47 17.55 -3.69
N LEU A 82 -2.72 17.59 -4.15
CA LEU A 82 -3.09 18.15 -5.44
C LEU A 82 -2.81 19.65 -5.50
N PHE A 83 -3.22 20.37 -4.45
CA PHE A 83 -3.01 21.81 -4.34
C PHE A 83 -1.52 22.14 -4.29
N TRP A 84 -0.73 21.43 -3.48
CA TRP A 84 0.71 21.56 -3.44
C TRP A 84 1.33 21.38 -4.85
N ALA A 85 0.98 20.29 -5.55
CA ALA A 85 1.56 19.99 -6.85
C ALA A 85 1.23 21.06 -7.92
N ILE A 86 0.00 21.61 -7.89
CA ILE A 86 -0.41 22.69 -8.79
C ILE A 86 0.31 24.00 -8.42
N HIS A 87 0.39 24.33 -7.13
CA HIS A 87 1.04 25.53 -6.64
C HIS A 87 2.52 25.57 -7.00
N VAL A 88 3.24 24.47 -6.69
CA VAL A 88 4.68 24.36 -6.97
C VAL A 88 4.96 24.44 -8.48
N LYS A 89 4.13 23.79 -9.30
CA LYS A 89 4.25 23.89 -10.77
C LYS A 89 4.06 25.33 -11.29
N GLY A 90 3.31 26.16 -10.55
CA GLY A 90 3.05 27.56 -10.93
C GLY A 90 4.15 28.53 -10.52
N ILE A 91 4.90 28.22 -9.46
CA ILE A 91 5.96 29.12 -8.94
C ILE A 91 7.37 28.74 -9.40
N ASP A 92 7.60 27.47 -9.73
CA ASP A 92 8.89 27.01 -10.21
C ASP A 92 9.00 27.26 -11.71
N THR A 93 9.74 28.26 -12.08
CA THR A 93 9.87 28.72 -13.48
C THR A 93 10.88 27.91 -14.29
N ALA A 94 11.78 27.16 -13.63
CA ALA A 94 12.82 26.37 -14.27
C ALA A 94 13.16 25.10 -13.46
N PRO A 95 12.17 24.21 -13.23
CA PRO A 95 12.39 23.01 -12.43
C PRO A 95 13.36 22.05 -13.13
N SER A 96 14.18 21.36 -12.32
CA SER A 96 15.01 20.26 -12.83
C SER A 96 14.14 19.12 -13.38
N THR A 97 14.71 18.27 -14.25
CA THR A 97 14.00 17.10 -14.78
C THR A 97 13.51 16.17 -13.66
N ASP A 98 14.31 16.00 -12.61
CA ASP A 98 13.95 15.20 -11.44
C ASP A 98 12.77 15.83 -10.68
N ALA A 99 12.76 17.17 -10.50
CA ALA A 99 11.66 17.89 -9.86
C ALA A 99 10.36 17.80 -10.68
N MET A 100 10.45 17.96 -12.00
CA MET A 100 9.28 17.81 -12.90
C MET A 100 8.68 16.40 -12.80
N THR A 101 9.52 15.37 -12.78
CA THR A 101 9.08 13.97 -12.63
C THR A 101 8.41 13.78 -11.27
N ASN A 102 8.99 14.30 -10.19
CA ASN A 102 8.42 14.22 -8.85
C ASN A 102 7.05 14.93 -8.79
N ILE A 103 6.96 16.19 -9.24
CA ILE A 103 5.70 16.94 -9.26
C ILE A 103 4.63 16.21 -10.08
N GLY A 104 5.01 15.63 -11.23
CA GLY A 104 4.14 14.82 -12.08
C GLY A 104 3.60 13.59 -11.37
N ASN A 105 4.46 12.85 -10.68
CA ASN A 105 4.10 11.68 -9.90
C ASN A 105 3.14 12.03 -8.74
N TYR A 106 3.41 13.12 -8.02
CA TYR A 106 2.54 13.60 -6.94
C TYR A 106 1.17 14.05 -7.47
N LEU A 107 1.13 14.77 -8.59
CA LEU A 107 -0.11 15.22 -9.23
C LEU A 107 -0.99 14.02 -9.65
N LEU A 108 -0.38 13.04 -10.29
CA LEU A 108 -1.07 11.82 -10.70
C LEU A 108 -1.48 10.97 -9.49
N GLY A 109 -0.61 10.83 -8.50
CA GLY A 109 -0.88 10.14 -7.25
C GLY A 109 -2.06 10.75 -6.49
N ALA A 110 -2.12 12.08 -6.38
CA ALA A 110 -3.23 12.79 -5.75
C ALA A 110 -4.57 12.53 -6.44
N LYS A 111 -4.61 12.57 -7.78
CA LYS A 111 -5.81 12.21 -8.55
C LYS A 111 -6.26 10.77 -8.29
N ARG A 112 -5.32 9.85 -8.15
CA ARG A 112 -5.63 8.42 -7.89
C ARG A 112 -6.09 8.19 -6.46
N LEU A 113 -5.53 8.89 -5.47
CA LEU A 113 -6.02 8.88 -4.09
C LEU A 113 -7.46 9.40 -4.03
N LEU A 114 -7.75 10.52 -4.70
CA LEU A 114 -9.08 11.13 -4.76
C LEU A 114 -10.09 10.16 -5.39
N LEU A 115 -9.79 9.61 -6.56
CA LEU A 115 -10.67 8.65 -7.24
C LEU A 115 -10.80 7.34 -6.47
N GLY A 116 -9.71 6.86 -5.89
CA GLY A 116 -9.68 5.64 -5.08
C GLY A 116 -10.50 5.75 -3.80
N ALA A 117 -10.62 6.95 -3.21
CA ALA A 117 -11.50 7.18 -2.08
C ALA A 117 -12.97 6.90 -2.42
N PHE A 118 -13.43 7.27 -3.63
CA PHE A 118 -14.78 6.91 -4.11
C PHE A 118 -14.93 5.41 -4.32
N VAL A 119 -13.90 4.71 -4.83
CA VAL A 119 -13.93 3.24 -4.96
C VAL A 119 -14.06 2.59 -3.59
N LEU A 120 -13.26 3.04 -2.63
CA LEU A 120 -13.31 2.60 -1.24
C LEU A 120 -14.72 2.78 -0.65
N LEU A 121 -15.27 3.99 -0.74
CA LEU A 121 -16.59 4.30 -0.20
C LEU A 121 -17.68 3.46 -0.85
N SER A 122 -17.63 3.28 -2.17
CA SER A 122 -18.58 2.43 -2.90
C SER A 122 -18.56 0.98 -2.41
N LEU A 123 -17.35 0.39 -2.25
CA LEU A 123 -17.22 -0.98 -1.74
C LEU A 123 -17.52 -1.10 -0.25
N ALA A 124 -17.29 -0.06 0.56
CA ALA A 124 -17.71 -0.02 1.95
C ALA A 124 -19.25 -0.06 2.08
N ILE A 125 -19.96 0.71 1.26
CA ILE A 125 -21.43 0.79 1.29
C ILE A 125 -22.07 -0.48 0.69
N TYR A 126 -21.58 -0.93 -0.47
CA TYR A 126 -22.24 -1.96 -1.27
C TYR A 126 -21.54 -3.31 -1.25
N GLY A 127 -20.40 -3.44 -0.56
CA GLY A 127 -19.60 -4.68 -0.52
C GLY A 127 -20.36 -5.90 0.02
N HIS A 128 -21.41 -5.68 0.83
CA HIS A 128 -22.32 -6.76 1.29
C HIS A 128 -23.08 -7.46 0.16
N ARG A 129 -23.14 -6.85 -1.05
CA ARG A 129 -23.79 -7.41 -2.26
C ARG A 129 -22.86 -8.24 -3.14
N VAL A 130 -21.57 -8.30 -2.81
CA VAL A 130 -20.59 -9.07 -3.57
C VAL A 130 -20.91 -10.56 -3.45
N SER A 131 -21.03 -11.26 -4.58
CA SER A 131 -21.36 -12.69 -4.60
C SER A 131 -20.14 -13.54 -4.24
N THR A 132 -20.36 -14.77 -3.74
CA THR A 132 -19.28 -15.72 -3.46
C THR A 132 -18.51 -16.08 -4.74
N THR A 133 -19.24 -16.23 -5.85
CA THR A 133 -18.64 -16.49 -7.17
C THR A 133 -17.70 -15.37 -7.57
N THR A 134 -18.12 -14.11 -7.40
CA THR A 134 -17.27 -12.93 -7.67
C THR A 134 -15.97 -12.97 -6.86
N LEU A 135 -16.06 -13.28 -5.57
CA LEU A 135 -14.89 -13.39 -4.70
C LEU A 135 -13.95 -14.52 -5.15
N ARG A 136 -14.49 -15.67 -5.55
CA ARG A 136 -13.70 -16.79 -6.07
C ARG A 136 -13.00 -16.44 -7.37
N ILE A 137 -13.70 -15.83 -8.32
CA ILE A 137 -13.11 -15.36 -9.57
C ILE A 137 -12.00 -14.35 -9.27
N GLY A 138 -12.28 -13.34 -8.42
CA GLY A 138 -11.30 -12.33 -8.04
C GLY A 138 -10.05 -12.90 -7.40
N ARG A 139 -10.20 -13.86 -6.47
CA ARG A 139 -9.07 -14.57 -5.86
C ARG A 139 -8.30 -15.40 -6.89
N GLY A 140 -9.00 -16.10 -7.78
CA GLY A 140 -8.37 -16.85 -8.88
C GLY A 140 -7.51 -15.94 -9.77
N LEU A 141 -8.01 -14.75 -10.13
CA LEU A 141 -7.27 -13.76 -10.90
C LEU A 141 -6.00 -13.30 -10.16
N ILE A 142 -6.09 -12.97 -8.88
CA ILE A 142 -4.92 -12.55 -8.08
C ILE A 142 -3.89 -13.68 -8.00
N LEU A 143 -4.31 -14.93 -7.73
CA LEU A 143 -3.42 -16.08 -7.67
C LEU A 143 -2.67 -16.27 -8.98
N VAL A 144 -3.38 -16.31 -10.11
CA VAL A 144 -2.78 -16.45 -11.44
C VAL A 144 -1.83 -15.30 -11.74
N GLY A 145 -2.23 -14.07 -11.41
CA GLY A 145 -1.37 -12.89 -11.58
C GLY A 145 -0.08 -12.96 -10.79
N LEU A 146 -0.13 -13.41 -9.53
CA LEU A 146 1.07 -13.58 -8.70
C LEU A 146 1.99 -14.68 -9.23
N LEU A 147 1.43 -15.80 -9.73
CA LEU A 147 2.22 -16.88 -10.34
C LEU A 147 2.90 -16.41 -11.62
N ILE A 148 2.20 -15.67 -12.48
CA ILE A 148 2.78 -15.07 -13.69
C ILE A 148 3.87 -14.07 -13.29
N THR A 149 3.61 -13.22 -12.29
CA THR A 149 4.60 -12.26 -11.77
C THR A 149 5.85 -12.96 -11.26
N LEU A 150 5.70 -14.10 -10.57
CA LEU A 150 6.84 -14.90 -10.13
C LEU A 150 7.66 -15.41 -11.31
N GLY A 151 7.01 -15.89 -12.37
CA GLY A 151 7.69 -16.30 -13.60
C GLY A 151 8.50 -15.18 -14.25
N PHE A 152 7.91 -13.97 -14.37
CA PHE A 152 8.63 -12.79 -14.86
C PHE A 152 9.76 -12.37 -13.92
N GLY A 153 9.54 -12.40 -12.59
CA GLY A 153 10.57 -12.07 -11.60
C GLY A 153 11.76 -13.03 -11.64
N ILE A 154 11.52 -14.33 -11.77
CA ILE A 154 12.60 -15.33 -11.95
C ILE A 154 13.34 -15.09 -13.26
N HIS A 155 12.61 -14.84 -14.35
CA HIS A 155 13.22 -14.53 -15.64
C HIS A 155 14.11 -13.27 -15.53
N GLU A 156 13.60 -12.18 -14.94
CA GLU A 156 14.40 -10.96 -14.76
C GLU A 156 15.65 -11.24 -13.91
N HIS A 157 15.51 -11.97 -12.81
CA HIS A 157 16.64 -12.29 -11.91
C HIS A 157 17.72 -13.15 -12.60
N LEU A 158 17.34 -14.08 -13.46
CA LEU A 158 18.28 -15.01 -14.12
C LEU A 158 18.91 -14.43 -15.39
N TYR A 159 18.21 -13.58 -16.13
CA TYR A 159 18.60 -13.15 -17.48
C TYR A 159 18.92 -11.65 -17.60
N THR A 160 18.79 -10.89 -16.52
CA THR A 160 19.21 -9.49 -16.49
C THR A 160 20.33 -9.28 -15.47
N GLU A 161 21.08 -8.19 -15.61
CA GLU A 161 22.13 -7.82 -14.65
C GLU A 161 21.55 -7.27 -13.33
N ASN A 162 20.21 -7.23 -13.21
CA ASN A 162 19.55 -6.72 -12.03
C ASN A 162 19.65 -7.73 -10.88
N ILE A 163 20.43 -7.41 -9.86
CA ILE A 163 20.48 -8.19 -8.61
C ILE A 163 19.11 -8.24 -7.93
N ARG A 164 18.27 -7.21 -8.10
CA ARG A 164 16.96 -7.02 -7.49
C ARG A 164 15.92 -6.78 -8.57
N ILE A 165 14.86 -7.59 -8.57
CA ILE A 165 13.81 -7.48 -9.59
C ILE A 165 13.02 -6.18 -9.45
N LYS A 166 12.74 -5.52 -10.58
CA LYS A 166 11.97 -4.29 -10.69
C LYS A 166 10.62 -4.51 -11.37
N LEU A 167 10.50 -5.57 -12.17
CA LEU A 167 9.32 -5.87 -12.98
C LEU A 167 8.93 -4.67 -13.88
N THR A 168 7.68 -4.20 -13.78
CA THR A 168 7.20 -3.03 -14.55
C THR A 168 7.47 -1.68 -13.89
N THR A 169 8.27 -1.64 -12.81
CA THR A 169 8.53 -0.41 -12.04
C THR A 169 9.94 0.12 -12.25
N GLU A 170 10.18 1.34 -11.82
CA GLU A 170 11.49 1.98 -11.89
C GLU A 170 12.45 1.47 -10.79
N ALA A 171 11.90 1.00 -9.66
CA ALA A 171 12.69 0.57 -8.50
C ALA A 171 12.14 -0.71 -7.87
N ALA A 172 13.03 -1.60 -7.43
CA ALA A 172 12.66 -2.85 -6.75
C ALA A 172 11.83 -2.64 -5.46
N SER A 173 12.04 -1.52 -4.76
CA SER A 173 11.22 -1.15 -3.60
C SER A 173 9.75 -0.90 -4.00
N MET A 174 9.50 -0.22 -5.12
CA MET A 174 8.15 0.02 -5.63
C MET A 174 7.42 -1.30 -5.92
N SER A 175 8.07 -2.24 -6.62
CA SER A 175 7.51 -3.57 -6.88
C SER A 175 7.17 -4.29 -5.57
N SER A 176 8.06 -4.22 -4.58
CA SER A 176 7.84 -4.88 -3.30
C SER A 176 6.63 -4.32 -2.54
N TYR A 177 6.40 -2.99 -2.55
CA TYR A 177 5.22 -2.38 -1.92
C TYR A 177 3.93 -2.80 -2.63
N MET A 178 3.94 -2.82 -3.96
CA MET A 178 2.78 -3.24 -4.73
C MET A 178 2.41 -4.70 -4.47
N ILE A 179 3.42 -5.61 -4.44
CA ILE A 179 3.22 -7.03 -4.09
C ILE A 179 2.65 -7.15 -2.67
N LEU A 180 3.16 -6.39 -1.70
CA LEU A 180 2.64 -6.37 -0.33
C LEU A 180 1.17 -5.96 -0.27
N PHE A 181 0.76 -4.94 -1.02
CA PHE A 181 -0.65 -4.51 -1.05
C PHE A 181 -1.57 -5.52 -1.75
N ILE A 182 -1.09 -6.19 -2.80
CA ILE A 182 -1.82 -7.31 -3.43
C ILE A 182 -2.02 -8.44 -2.42
N TYR A 183 -1.00 -8.76 -1.62
CA TYR A 183 -1.09 -9.74 -0.54
C TYR A 183 -2.10 -9.34 0.54
N CYS A 184 -2.17 -8.07 0.94
CA CYS A 184 -3.18 -7.56 1.87
C CYS A 184 -4.61 -7.78 1.33
N ALA A 185 -4.85 -7.49 0.05
CA ALA A 185 -6.14 -7.72 -0.59
C ALA A 185 -6.48 -9.22 -0.62
N TRP A 186 -5.52 -10.09 -0.96
CA TRP A 186 -5.71 -11.54 -0.91
C TRP A 186 -6.11 -12.01 0.48
N LEU A 187 -5.37 -11.64 1.52
CA LEU A 187 -5.65 -12.02 2.90
C LEU A 187 -7.07 -11.63 3.31
N TRP A 188 -7.49 -10.40 2.97
CA TRP A 188 -8.84 -9.96 3.34
C TRP A 188 -9.92 -10.76 2.60
N LEU A 189 -9.75 -11.00 1.31
CA LEU A 189 -10.71 -11.76 0.51
C LEU A 189 -10.75 -13.25 0.92
N SER A 190 -9.65 -13.81 1.44
CA SER A 190 -9.57 -15.22 1.84
C SER A 190 -10.50 -15.57 3.01
N ARG A 191 -10.80 -14.62 3.90
CA ARG A 191 -11.68 -14.85 5.06
C ARG A 191 -13.13 -15.19 4.70
N PHE A 192 -13.56 -14.88 3.48
CA PHE A 192 -14.94 -15.15 3.04
C PHE A 192 -15.12 -16.52 2.39
N GLU A 193 -14.06 -17.33 2.37
CA GLU A 193 -14.07 -18.65 1.73
C GLU A 193 -13.75 -19.76 2.76
N THR A 194 -14.47 -20.86 2.65
CA THR A 194 -14.36 -21.99 3.62
C THR A 194 -13.89 -23.29 2.99
N HIS A 195 -13.87 -23.39 1.65
CA HIS A 195 -13.47 -24.62 0.96
C HIS A 195 -11.99 -24.94 1.16
N ALA A 196 -11.68 -26.22 1.38
CA ALA A 196 -10.33 -26.69 1.73
C ALA A 196 -9.28 -26.36 0.66
N TYR A 197 -9.62 -26.44 -0.64
CA TYR A 197 -8.68 -26.14 -1.71
C TYR A 197 -8.20 -24.68 -1.70
N TRP A 198 -9.03 -23.75 -1.21
CA TRP A 198 -8.62 -22.36 -1.06
C TRP A 198 -7.61 -22.16 0.07
N LYS A 199 -7.53 -23.05 1.05
CA LYS A 199 -6.46 -23.03 2.07
C LYS A 199 -5.11 -23.39 1.47
N VAL A 200 -5.08 -24.32 0.50
CA VAL A 200 -3.86 -24.61 -0.27
C VAL A 200 -3.44 -23.36 -1.07
N ALA A 201 -4.40 -22.69 -1.71
CA ALA A 201 -4.12 -21.43 -2.42
C ALA A 201 -3.58 -20.34 -1.48
N ASP A 202 -4.04 -20.27 -0.23
CA ASP A 202 -3.51 -19.33 0.77
C ASP A 202 -2.04 -19.60 1.08
N VAL A 203 -1.64 -20.87 1.21
CA VAL A 203 -0.24 -21.26 1.40
C VAL A 203 0.61 -20.95 0.16
N VAL A 204 0.08 -21.25 -1.02
CA VAL A 204 0.77 -20.94 -2.30
C VAL A 204 1.00 -19.44 -2.43
N VAL A 205 -0.01 -18.61 -2.17
CA VAL A 205 0.13 -17.15 -2.25
C VAL A 205 1.12 -16.62 -1.21
N LEU A 206 1.12 -17.17 0.00
CA LEU A 206 2.12 -16.82 1.02
C LEU A 206 3.54 -17.11 0.51
N ALA A 207 3.78 -18.31 -0.03
CA ALA A 207 5.09 -18.71 -0.55
C ALA A 207 5.52 -17.87 -1.77
N VAL A 208 4.61 -17.65 -2.72
CA VAL A 208 4.86 -16.82 -3.91
C VAL A 208 5.16 -15.36 -3.52
N THR A 209 4.37 -14.80 -2.61
CA THR A 209 4.59 -13.43 -2.12
C THR A 209 5.95 -13.31 -1.44
N PHE A 210 6.29 -14.26 -0.58
CA PHE A 210 7.59 -14.29 0.08
C PHE A 210 8.73 -14.36 -0.96
N ALA A 211 8.65 -15.28 -1.92
CA ALA A 211 9.66 -15.41 -2.98
C ALA A 211 9.84 -14.11 -3.78
N LEU A 212 8.74 -13.47 -4.18
CA LEU A 212 8.77 -12.20 -4.89
C LEU A 212 9.41 -11.08 -4.06
N LEU A 213 9.02 -10.94 -2.78
CA LEU A 213 9.60 -9.93 -1.89
C LEU A 213 11.09 -10.19 -1.62
N TYR A 214 11.49 -11.46 -1.53
CA TYR A 214 12.88 -11.86 -1.41
C TYR A 214 13.69 -11.46 -2.65
N LEU A 215 13.18 -11.73 -3.85
CA LEU A 215 13.80 -11.33 -5.11
C LEU A 215 13.86 -9.80 -5.29
N CYS A 216 12.86 -9.05 -4.79
CA CYS A 216 12.94 -7.59 -4.72
C CYS A 216 14.04 -7.10 -3.76
N GLY A 217 14.48 -7.92 -2.80
CA GLY A 217 15.55 -7.62 -1.87
C GLY A 217 15.25 -6.46 -0.89
N THR A 218 13.99 -6.20 -0.58
CA THR A 218 13.55 -5.11 0.29
C THR A 218 13.21 -5.65 1.68
N ARG A 219 14.10 -5.44 2.66
CA ARG A 219 14.00 -5.99 4.03
C ARG A 219 12.69 -5.56 4.73
N VAL A 220 12.32 -4.29 4.61
CA VAL A 220 11.15 -3.73 5.30
C VAL A 220 9.84 -4.36 4.85
N THR A 221 9.71 -4.73 3.57
CA THR A 221 8.49 -5.36 3.06
C THR A 221 8.32 -6.79 3.53
N LEU A 222 9.41 -7.51 3.80
CA LEU A 222 9.37 -8.82 4.44
C LEU A 222 8.86 -8.70 5.89
N ILE A 223 9.37 -7.71 6.65
CA ILE A 223 8.86 -7.41 8.00
C ILE A 223 7.38 -7.04 7.94
N ALA A 224 7.01 -6.17 7.00
CA ALA A 224 5.61 -5.74 6.83
C ALA A 224 4.69 -6.91 6.45
N MET A 225 5.13 -7.84 5.58
CA MET A 225 4.39 -9.03 5.22
C MET A 225 4.10 -9.91 6.44
N ILE A 226 5.10 -10.13 7.30
CA ILE A 226 4.95 -10.89 8.54
C ILE A 226 3.97 -10.17 9.49
N ALA A 227 4.16 -8.87 9.72
CA ALA A 227 3.30 -8.10 10.61
C ALA A 227 1.83 -8.08 10.14
N VAL A 228 1.61 -7.89 8.84
CA VAL A 228 0.27 -7.94 8.22
C VAL A 228 -0.33 -9.33 8.34
N GLY A 229 0.44 -10.39 8.10
CA GLY A 229 0.00 -11.77 8.27
C GLY A 229 -0.41 -12.09 9.72
N LEU A 230 0.40 -11.67 10.70
CA LEU A 230 0.07 -11.81 12.12
C LEU A 230 -1.18 -11.02 12.50
N LEU A 231 -1.31 -9.77 12.04
CA LEU A 231 -2.52 -8.98 12.26
C LEU A 231 -3.76 -9.67 11.69
N PHE A 232 -3.67 -10.21 10.47
CA PHE A 232 -4.76 -10.96 9.85
C PHE A 232 -5.15 -12.21 10.65
N LEU A 233 -4.17 -12.98 11.13
CA LEU A 233 -4.41 -14.18 11.96
C LEU A 233 -5.11 -13.80 13.28
N VAL A 234 -4.63 -12.77 13.97
CA VAL A 234 -5.26 -12.29 15.22
C VAL A 234 -6.70 -11.82 14.97
N GLN A 235 -6.94 -11.10 13.88
CA GLN A 235 -8.27 -10.62 13.52
C GLN A 235 -9.26 -11.74 13.14
N THR A 236 -8.76 -12.81 12.51
CA THR A 236 -9.59 -13.89 11.96
C THR A 236 -9.87 -14.96 12.99
N TYR A 237 -8.88 -15.33 13.77
CA TYR A 237 -8.94 -16.49 14.67
C TYR A 237 -8.92 -16.13 16.16
N ARG A 238 -8.79 -14.84 16.49
CA ARG A 238 -8.59 -14.33 17.86
C ARG A 238 -7.29 -14.85 18.49
N LEU A 239 -6.98 -14.38 19.68
CA LEU A 239 -5.80 -14.83 20.46
C LEU A 239 -5.87 -16.30 20.87
N SER A 240 -7.04 -16.97 20.74
CA SER A 240 -7.18 -18.41 20.98
C SER A 240 -6.29 -19.30 20.11
N LEU A 241 -5.80 -18.80 18.96
CA LEU A 241 -4.77 -19.50 18.19
C LEU A 241 -3.45 -19.58 18.93
N LEU A 242 -3.07 -18.53 19.65
CA LEU A 242 -1.80 -18.49 20.38
C LEU A 242 -1.82 -19.39 21.62
N THR A 243 -2.99 -19.79 22.10
CA THR A 243 -3.12 -20.77 23.19
C THR A 243 -2.95 -22.22 22.71
N ASN A 244 -3.07 -22.48 21.40
CA ASN A 244 -2.80 -23.79 20.83
C ASN A 244 -1.30 -23.92 20.51
N TRP A 245 -0.56 -24.64 21.37
CA TRP A 245 0.89 -24.78 21.25
C TRP A 245 1.36 -25.30 19.88
N ARG A 246 0.57 -26.17 19.21
CA ARG A 246 0.92 -26.71 17.87
C ARG A 246 0.90 -25.62 16.81
N ILE A 247 -0.08 -24.72 16.87
CA ILE A 247 -0.19 -23.61 15.94
C ILE A 247 0.89 -22.58 16.23
N SER A 248 1.13 -22.28 17.51
CA SER A 248 2.20 -21.37 17.92
C SER A 248 3.57 -21.92 17.52
N ALA A 249 3.83 -23.22 17.70
CA ALA A 249 5.07 -23.87 17.25
C ALA A 249 5.23 -23.81 15.73
N LEU A 250 4.15 -24.03 14.96
CA LEU A 250 4.18 -23.89 13.51
C LEU A 250 4.48 -22.44 13.08
N LEU A 251 3.84 -21.45 13.70
CA LEU A 251 4.09 -20.04 13.43
C LEU A 251 5.54 -19.64 13.74
N VAL A 252 6.06 -20.08 14.89
CA VAL A 252 7.46 -19.86 15.28
C VAL A 252 8.40 -20.55 14.30
N GLY A 253 8.10 -21.79 13.89
CA GLY A 253 8.89 -22.51 12.89
C GLY A 253 8.92 -21.81 11.53
N VAL A 254 7.78 -21.37 11.03
CA VAL A 254 7.71 -20.59 9.78
C VAL A 254 8.50 -19.28 9.92
N LEU A 255 8.36 -18.56 11.02
CA LEU A 255 9.08 -17.33 11.28
C LEU A 255 10.61 -17.58 11.35
N ALA A 256 11.04 -18.65 12.03
CA ALA A 256 12.43 -19.05 12.10
C ALA A 256 13.02 -19.37 10.71
N VAL A 257 12.28 -20.12 9.89
CA VAL A 257 12.69 -20.41 8.50
C VAL A 257 12.82 -19.12 7.69
N LEU A 258 11.85 -18.20 7.79
CA LEU A 258 11.90 -16.92 7.10
C LEU A 258 13.12 -16.08 7.53
N ILE A 259 13.43 -16.05 8.84
CA ILE A 259 14.59 -15.35 9.38
C ILE A 259 15.88 -16.01 8.87
N LEU A 260 15.96 -17.34 8.88
CA LEU A 260 17.15 -18.07 8.41
C LEU A 260 17.38 -17.84 6.91
N MET A 261 16.34 -17.90 6.08
CA MET A 261 16.44 -17.63 4.64
C MET A 261 16.88 -16.19 4.33
N THR A 262 16.63 -15.27 5.24
CA THR A 262 17.00 -13.85 5.08
C THR A 262 18.21 -13.45 5.94
N SER A 263 18.89 -14.43 6.60
CA SER A 263 19.97 -14.17 7.57
C SER A 263 21.08 -13.29 7.01
N ASN A 264 21.55 -13.56 5.78
CA ASN A 264 22.59 -12.74 5.14
C ASN A 264 22.18 -11.26 5.05
N ARG A 265 20.90 -10.98 4.78
CA ARG A 265 20.38 -9.62 4.71
C ARG A 265 20.34 -8.92 6.08
N TRP A 266 20.13 -9.70 7.14
CA TRP A 266 20.19 -9.17 8.52
C TRP A 266 21.62 -8.90 8.95
N VAL A 267 22.55 -9.81 8.62
CA VAL A 267 23.99 -9.62 8.88
C VAL A 267 24.52 -8.38 8.15
N GLU A 268 24.20 -8.22 6.86
CA GLU A 268 24.53 -6.98 6.12
C GLU A 268 23.97 -5.72 6.83
N GLY A 269 22.73 -5.78 7.34
CA GLY A 269 22.13 -4.66 8.08
C GLY A 269 22.82 -4.35 9.40
N MET A 270 23.28 -5.37 10.13
CA MET A 270 24.07 -5.18 11.36
C MET A 270 25.45 -4.61 11.05
N GLN A 271 26.12 -5.12 10.01
CA GLN A 271 27.39 -4.58 9.54
C GLN A 271 27.27 -3.10 9.09
N ASP A 272 26.15 -2.73 8.45
CA ASP A 272 25.85 -1.34 8.10
C ASP A 272 25.82 -0.44 9.37
N ILE A 273 25.29 -0.96 10.49
CA ILE A 273 25.23 -0.25 11.77
C ILE A 273 26.63 -0.18 12.42
N GLU A 274 27.33 -1.30 12.48
CA GLU A 274 28.66 -1.40 13.10
C GLU A 274 29.68 -0.52 12.36
N ASN A 275 29.65 -0.52 11.05
CA ASN A 275 30.58 0.23 10.21
C ASN A 275 30.14 1.68 9.96
N TYR A 276 29.02 2.15 10.54
CA TYR A 276 28.47 3.49 10.28
C TYR A 276 29.48 4.62 10.52
N GLY A 277 30.32 4.48 11.54
CA GLY A 277 31.38 5.47 11.88
C GLY A 277 32.55 5.50 10.89
N SER A 278 32.84 4.39 10.19
CA SER A 278 33.95 4.27 9.23
C SER A 278 33.51 4.35 7.77
N ASN A 279 32.32 3.89 7.46
CA ASN A 279 31.72 3.91 6.12
C ASN A 279 30.24 4.28 6.20
N SER A 280 29.92 5.56 6.07
CA SER A 280 28.55 6.02 6.06
C SER A 280 27.84 5.83 4.70
N SER A 281 28.56 5.41 3.64
CA SER A 281 28.00 5.19 2.28
C SER A 281 27.34 3.79 2.17
N THR A 282 26.53 3.44 3.16
CA THR A 282 25.71 2.23 3.19
C THR A 282 24.23 2.60 3.04
N SER A 283 23.39 1.60 2.77
CA SER A 283 21.94 1.84 2.63
C SER A 283 21.31 2.45 3.89
N LEU A 284 21.76 2.10 5.08
CA LEU A 284 21.32 2.70 6.33
C LEU A 284 21.93 4.09 6.53
N GLY A 285 23.24 4.23 6.29
CA GLY A 285 23.95 5.49 6.41
C GLY A 285 23.38 6.56 5.47
N ALA A 286 23.04 6.18 4.25
CA ALA A 286 22.36 7.06 3.30
C ALA A 286 21.03 7.60 3.85
N ARG A 287 20.21 6.72 4.47
CA ARG A 287 18.93 7.16 5.08
C ARG A 287 19.16 8.13 6.24
N VAL A 288 20.10 7.84 7.13
CA VAL A 288 20.39 8.75 8.26
C VAL A 288 20.82 10.12 7.76
N ALA A 289 21.70 10.17 6.77
CA ALA A 289 22.12 11.44 6.17
C ALA A 289 20.96 12.20 5.49
N ILE A 290 20.11 11.49 4.75
CA ILE A 290 18.91 12.06 4.10
C ILE A 290 17.91 12.57 5.15
N TRP A 291 17.66 11.80 6.22
CA TRP A 291 16.76 12.23 7.31
C TRP A 291 17.30 13.45 8.06
N GLY A 292 18.62 13.50 8.30
CA GLY A 292 19.26 14.71 8.86
C GLY A 292 19.05 15.92 7.95
N GLY A 293 19.26 15.78 6.64
CA GLY A 293 18.99 16.83 5.67
C GLY A 293 17.51 17.23 5.61
N ALA A 294 16.57 16.26 5.76
CA ALA A 294 15.15 16.55 5.80
C ALA A 294 14.75 17.36 7.05
N VAL A 295 15.27 16.97 8.23
CA VAL A 295 15.02 17.70 9.49
C VAL A 295 15.58 19.12 9.41
N ASN A 296 16.82 19.28 8.96
CA ASN A 296 17.44 20.59 8.74
C ASN A 296 16.58 21.46 7.81
N PHE A 297 16.09 20.90 6.70
CA PHE A 297 15.22 21.63 5.78
C PHE A 297 13.92 22.09 6.45
N ILE A 298 13.26 21.22 7.25
CA ILE A 298 12.04 21.55 7.97
C ILE A 298 12.28 22.68 8.98
N GLU A 299 13.39 22.65 9.69
CA GLU A 299 13.77 23.69 10.66
C GLU A 299 13.95 25.06 10.00
N HIS A 300 14.59 25.12 8.82
CA HIS A 300 14.82 26.39 8.11
C HIS A 300 13.57 26.90 7.38
N HIS A 301 12.73 26.01 6.85
CA HIS A 301 11.55 26.41 6.06
C HIS A 301 10.24 26.40 6.88
N GLY A 302 10.28 26.14 8.18
CA GLY A 302 9.10 26.17 9.06
C GLY A 302 8.00 25.18 8.68
N GLY A 303 8.30 24.14 7.88
CA GLY A 303 7.33 23.13 7.45
C GLY A 303 6.20 23.67 6.58
N GLY A 304 6.46 24.67 5.74
CA GLY A 304 5.56 25.17 4.70
C GLY A 304 5.63 24.38 3.40
N PHE A 305 4.96 24.84 2.36
CA PHE A 305 5.07 24.23 1.02
C PHE A 305 6.43 24.58 0.40
N ALA A 306 7.06 23.56 -0.20
CA ALA A 306 8.37 23.74 -0.83
C ALA A 306 8.46 22.99 -2.16
N THR A 307 9.40 23.43 -3.01
CA THR A 307 9.70 22.75 -4.28
C THR A 307 10.64 21.55 -4.05
N PRO A 308 10.58 20.49 -4.88
CA PRO A 308 11.51 19.38 -4.80
C PRO A 308 12.97 19.81 -4.97
N ASP A 309 13.25 20.84 -5.81
CA ASP A 309 14.60 21.33 -6.04
C ASP A 309 15.17 22.07 -4.83
N ALA A 310 14.38 22.94 -4.17
CA ALA A 310 14.80 23.64 -2.95
C ALA A 310 15.15 22.61 -1.86
N ARG A 311 14.26 21.65 -1.61
CA ARG A 311 14.47 20.56 -0.67
C ARG A 311 15.74 19.76 -0.98
N THR A 312 15.91 19.35 -2.24
CA THR A 312 17.05 18.52 -2.65
C THR A 312 18.36 19.27 -2.53
N THR A 313 18.38 20.55 -2.92
CA THR A 313 19.59 21.40 -2.86
C THR A 313 20.05 21.58 -1.42
N GLU A 314 19.15 21.97 -0.52
CA GLU A 314 19.52 22.20 0.87
C GLU A 314 19.88 20.89 1.61
N ALA A 315 19.14 19.81 1.37
CA ALA A 315 19.49 18.51 1.93
C ALA A 315 20.86 18.02 1.43
N ARG A 316 21.24 18.26 0.17
CA ARG A 316 22.58 17.96 -0.35
C ARG A 316 23.65 18.80 0.33
N GLN A 317 23.40 20.09 0.54
CA GLN A 317 24.34 20.97 1.27
C GLN A 317 24.58 20.46 2.69
N PHE A 318 23.51 20.07 3.40
CA PHE A 318 23.60 19.46 4.72
C PHE A 318 24.42 18.16 4.69
N ILE A 319 24.15 17.27 3.73
CA ILE A 319 24.87 15.99 3.60
C ILE A 319 26.37 16.23 3.34
N MET A 320 26.70 17.16 2.45
CA MET A 320 28.10 17.50 2.17
C MET A 320 28.83 18.06 3.40
N ALA A 321 28.15 18.87 4.21
CA ALA A 321 28.72 19.48 5.39
C ALA A 321 28.94 18.47 6.55
N HIS A 322 28.01 17.54 6.74
CA HIS A 322 28.01 16.64 7.91
C HIS A 322 28.41 15.18 7.58
N TYR A 323 28.22 14.77 6.32
CA TYR A 323 28.48 13.41 5.83
C TYR A 323 29.21 13.41 4.49
N PRO A 324 30.41 14.04 4.39
CA PRO A 324 31.06 14.32 3.09
C PRO A 324 31.42 13.06 2.28
N LEU A 325 31.54 11.90 2.93
CA LEU A 325 31.83 10.61 2.27
C LEU A 325 30.54 9.83 1.89
N ASN A 326 29.36 10.34 2.22
CA ASN A 326 28.08 9.66 1.95
C ASN A 326 27.57 9.97 0.54
N VAL A 327 28.21 9.39 -0.47
CA VAL A 327 27.86 9.56 -1.89
C VAL A 327 26.46 9.00 -2.18
N GLU A 328 26.07 7.90 -1.53
CA GLU A 328 24.77 7.28 -1.73
C GLU A 328 23.63 8.20 -1.24
N GLY A 329 23.77 8.78 -0.05
CA GLY A 329 22.81 9.75 0.49
C GLY A 329 22.69 10.99 -0.39
N TYR A 330 23.83 11.57 -0.81
CA TYR A 330 23.87 12.71 -1.71
C TYR A 330 23.19 12.45 -3.05
N THR A 331 23.37 11.26 -3.61
CA THR A 331 22.78 10.87 -4.89
C THR A 331 21.29 10.58 -4.79
N ASN A 332 20.87 9.87 -3.72
CA ASN A 332 19.51 9.37 -3.60
C ASN A 332 18.50 10.39 -3.05
N VAL A 333 18.95 11.43 -2.34
CA VAL A 333 18.09 12.47 -1.77
C VAL A 333 17.21 13.20 -2.80
N LYS A 334 17.58 13.19 -4.07
CA LYS A 334 16.80 13.75 -5.17
C LYS A 334 15.48 13.02 -5.44
N TYR A 335 15.42 11.74 -5.12
CA TYR A 335 14.23 10.93 -5.38
C TYR A 335 13.16 11.14 -4.30
N ASN A 336 13.54 10.98 -3.03
CA ASN A 336 12.65 11.19 -1.88
C ASN A 336 13.45 11.16 -0.56
N MET A 337 12.77 11.44 0.56
CA MET A 337 13.39 11.48 1.89
C MET A 337 13.48 10.11 2.57
N HIS A 338 13.17 9.02 1.89
CA HIS A 338 13.19 7.65 2.44
C HIS A 338 12.47 7.52 3.80
N ASN A 339 11.43 8.32 4.01
CA ASN A 339 10.50 8.25 5.12
C ASN A 339 9.23 9.02 4.71
N GLU A 340 8.07 8.38 4.77
CA GLU A 340 6.81 8.97 4.27
C GLU A 340 6.44 10.26 5.01
N PHE A 341 6.69 10.32 6.33
CA PHE A 341 6.39 11.51 7.11
C PHE A 341 7.33 12.67 6.77
N LEU A 342 8.64 12.41 6.70
CA LEU A 342 9.61 13.44 6.33
C LEU A 342 9.38 13.91 4.89
N GLU A 343 9.08 13.00 3.97
CA GLU A 343 8.76 13.34 2.59
C GLU A 343 7.56 14.27 2.48
N VAL A 344 6.48 13.94 3.18
CA VAL A 344 5.27 14.77 3.18
C VAL A 344 5.51 16.10 3.88
N THR A 345 6.25 16.13 5.00
CA THR A 345 6.53 17.37 5.74
C THR A 345 7.42 18.31 4.94
N THR A 346 8.45 17.81 4.28
CA THR A 346 9.38 18.65 3.51
C THR A 346 8.76 19.26 2.25
N LEU A 347 7.73 18.64 1.68
CA LEU A 347 7.10 19.15 0.45
C LEU A 347 5.74 19.82 0.72
N GLN A 348 4.88 19.18 1.50
CA GLN A 348 3.49 19.59 1.74
C GLN A 348 3.31 20.26 3.10
N GLY A 349 4.41 20.42 3.85
CA GLY A 349 4.41 21.03 5.17
C GLY A 349 3.58 20.28 6.21
N TRP A 350 3.33 20.96 7.32
CA TRP A 350 2.55 20.38 8.43
C TRP A 350 1.12 20.00 8.05
N LEU A 351 0.52 20.69 7.08
CA LEU A 351 -0.83 20.33 6.59
C LEU A 351 -0.84 18.93 5.97
N GLY A 352 0.17 18.61 5.16
CA GLY A 352 0.33 17.27 4.60
C GLY A 352 0.53 16.22 5.68
N THR A 353 1.44 16.48 6.61
CA THR A 353 1.77 15.57 7.72
C THR A 353 0.57 15.29 8.63
N LEU A 354 -0.16 16.34 9.02
CA LEU A 354 -1.37 16.19 9.85
C LEU A 354 -2.46 15.40 9.12
N SER A 355 -2.63 15.64 7.82
CA SER A 355 -3.62 14.90 7.02
C SER A 355 -3.25 13.41 6.89
N LEU A 356 -1.96 13.09 6.72
CA LEU A 356 -1.46 11.71 6.73
C LEU A 356 -1.67 11.04 8.10
N ALA A 357 -1.33 11.74 9.18
CA ALA A 357 -1.53 11.26 10.54
C ALA A 357 -3.03 11.00 10.84
N LEU A 358 -3.92 11.87 10.36
CA LEU A 358 -5.38 11.70 10.52
C LEU A 358 -5.88 10.43 9.82
N ILE A 359 -5.29 10.01 8.69
CA ILE A 359 -5.64 8.74 8.04
C ILE A 359 -5.33 7.57 8.99
N TYR A 360 -4.10 7.52 9.54
CA TYR A 360 -3.70 6.47 10.49
C TYR A 360 -4.56 6.48 11.75
N LEU A 361 -4.81 7.65 12.34
CA LEU A 361 -5.64 7.80 13.55
C LEU A 361 -7.09 7.36 13.28
N THR A 362 -7.66 7.65 12.12
CA THR A 362 -9.00 7.22 11.74
C THR A 362 -9.09 5.69 11.69
N VAL A 363 -8.10 5.04 11.05
CA VAL A 363 -8.08 3.57 10.97
C VAL A 363 -7.85 2.95 12.34
N LEU A 364 -6.88 3.45 13.11
CA LEU A 364 -6.60 2.98 14.47
C LEU A 364 -7.84 3.09 15.38
N THR A 365 -8.50 4.25 15.37
CA THR A 365 -9.73 4.48 16.17
C THR A 365 -10.85 3.53 15.74
N GLY A 366 -11.01 3.30 14.43
CA GLY A 366 -11.99 2.36 13.90
C GLY A 366 -11.73 0.92 14.32
N VAL A 367 -10.46 0.49 14.31
CA VAL A 367 -10.07 -0.85 14.77
C VAL A 367 -10.30 -1.01 16.27
N LEU A 368 -9.89 -0.03 17.08
CA LEU A 368 -10.03 -0.08 18.55
C LEU A 368 -11.49 -0.08 18.99
N LYS A 369 -12.35 0.66 18.31
CA LYS A 369 -13.82 0.67 18.59
C LYS A 369 -14.54 -0.57 18.06
N LYS A 370 -13.83 -1.61 17.65
CA LYS A 370 -14.37 -2.87 17.09
C LYS A 370 -15.24 -2.65 15.85
N CYS A 371 -14.99 -1.59 15.11
CA CYS A 371 -15.65 -1.31 13.84
C CYS A 371 -15.11 -2.20 12.71
N ASP A 372 -15.83 -2.22 11.59
CA ASP A 372 -15.51 -3.07 10.43
C ASP A 372 -14.27 -2.63 9.63
N LEU A 373 -13.45 -1.70 10.13
CA LEU A 373 -12.19 -1.27 9.50
C LEU A 373 -11.04 -2.28 9.60
N ARG A 374 -11.30 -3.49 10.10
CA ARG A 374 -10.26 -4.52 10.26
C ARG A 374 -9.53 -4.86 8.96
N GLY A 375 -10.27 -4.92 7.84
CA GLY A 375 -9.66 -5.18 6.53
C GLY A 375 -8.72 -4.06 6.10
N VAL A 376 -9.16 -2.82 6.30
CA VAL A 376 -8.40 -1.61 5.97
C VAL A 376 -7.09 -1.54 6.75
N ALA A 377 -7.06 -2.07 7.97
CA ALA A 377 -5.86 -2.08 8.81
C ALA A 377 -4.70 -2.87 8.18
N LEU A 378 -4.97 -3.87 7.31
CA LEU A 378 -3.91 -4.67 6.67
C LEU A 378 -3.04 -3.82 5.74
N PRO A 379 -3.57 -3.19 4.67
CA PRO A 379 -2.75 -2.34 3.81
C PRO A 379 -2.23 -1.09 4.52
N MET A 380 -2.94 -0.57 5.53
CA MET A 380 -2.48 0.58 6.32
C MET A 380 -1.29 0.24 7.21
N LEU A 381 -1.25 -0.95 7.83
CA LEU A 381 -0.08 -1.43 8.58
C LEU A 381 1.11 -1.65 7.63
N GLY A 382 0.86 -2.23 6.45
CA GLY A 382 1.89 -2.40 5.42
C GLY A 382 2.48 -1.05 4.98
N LEU A 383 1.63 -0.07 4.71
CA LEU A 383 2.04 1.30 4.36
C LEU A 383 2.83 1.96 5.51
N PHE A 384 2.36 1.82 6.76
CA PHE A 384 3.03 2.41 7.92
C PHE A 384 4.44 1.87 8.09
N ILE A 385 4.61 0.54 8.10
CA ILE A 385 5.92 -0.09 8.29
C ILE A 385 6.87 0.28 7.13
N ALA A 386 6.41 0.20 5.89
CA ALA A 386 7.21 0.58 4.74
C ALA A 386 7.56 2.08 4.75
N GLY A 387 6.60 2.93 5.12
CA GLY A 387 6.74 4.39 5.20
C GLY A 387 7.69 4.90 6.28
N LEU A 388 8.05 4.07 7.27
CA LEU A 388 9.08 4.43 8.25
C LEU A 388 10.50 4.46 7.67
N THR A 389 10.74 3.72 6.58
CA THR A 389 12.08 3.56 6.01
C THR A 389 12.17 3.90 4.53
N ASP A 390 11.06 4.24 3.90
CA ASP A 390 10.98 4.71 2.51
C ASP A 390 9.73 5.56 2.29
N SER A 391 9.66 6.26 1.17
CA SER A 391 8.50 7.05 0.77
C SER A 391 7.69 6.25 -0.26
N VAL A 392 6.55 5.73 0.15
CA VAL A 392 5.74 4.78 -0.63
C VAL A 392 4.74 5.49 -1.55
N MET A 393 4.12 6.56 -1.06
CA MET A 393 3.02 7.27 -1.72
C MET A 393 3.41 8.31 -2.78
N PRO A 394 4.68 8.76 -2.91
CA PRO A 394 5.10 9.61 -4.02
C PRO A 394 4.87 8.98 -5.40
N TYR A 395 5.02 7.67 -5.50
CA TYR A 395 4.91 6.96 -6.77
C TYR A 395 3.45 6.69 -7.13
N ASN A 396 3.03 7.23 -8.27
CA ASN A 396 1.66 7.14 -8.72
C ASN A 396 1.14 5.69 -8.93
N GLN A 397 2.01 4.76 -9.34
CA GLN A 397 1.66 3.34 -9.51
C GLN A 397 1.37 2.69 -8.15
N THR A 398 2.25 2.91 -7.16
CA THR A 398 2.08 2.38 -5.81
C THR A 398 0.81 2.91 -5.15
N ALA A 399 0.54 4.23 -5.30
CA ALA A 399 -0.70 4.84 -4.82
C ALA A 399 -1.96 4.20 -5.45
N THR A 400 -1.90 3.84 -6.75
CA THR A 400 -3.01 3.16 -7.43
C THR A 400 -3.28 1.77 -6.84
N ILE A 401 -2.22 0.95 -6.69
CA ILE A 401 -2.34 -0.41 -6.15
C ILE A 401 -2.77 -0.36 -4.70
N PHE A 402 -2.20 0.55 -3.91
CA PHE A 402 -2.62 0.78 -2.54
C PHE A 402 -4.12 1.06 -2.45
N MET A 403 -4.65 1.99 -3.26
CA MET A 403 -6.07 2.33 -3.24
C MET A 403 -6.97 1.19 -3.72
N MET A 404 -6.55 0.39 -4.70
CA MET A 404 -7.28 -0.80 -5.12
C MET A 404 -7.34 -1.85 -4.00
N ALA A 405 -6.21 -2.13 -3.36
CA ALA A 405 -6.13 -3.07 -2.24
C ALA A 405 -6.96 -2.58 -1.04
N LEU A 406 -6.82 -1.29 -0.69
CA LEU A 406 -7.56 -0.67 0.39
C LEU A 406 -9.07 -0.75 0.17
N ALA A 407 -9.53 -0.50 -1.05
CA ALA A 407 -10.94 -0.58 -1.43
C ALA A 407 -11.48 -2.02 -1.33
N LEU A 408 -10.74 -3.02 -1.82
CA LEU A 408 -11.10 -4.44 -1.68
C LEU A 408 -11.17 -4.86 -0.20
N CYS A 409 -10.30 -4.31 0.65
CA CYS A 409 -10.31 -4.53 2.09
C CYS A 409 -11.50 -3.89 2.81
N CYS A 410 -12.30 -3.04 2.14
CA CYS A 410 -13.56 -2.51 2.66
C CYS A 410 -14.76 -3.43 2.44
N ILE A 411 -14.63 -4.52 1.67
CA ILE A 411 -15.72 -5.45 1.43
C ILE A 411 -16.15 -6.09 2.75
N ARG A 412 -17.45 -5.98 3.06
CA ARG A 412 -18.10 -6.54 4.24
C ARG A 412 -19.09 -7.61 3.80
N ARG A 413 -19.04 -8.77 4.41
CA ARG A 413 -20.08 -9.80 4.27
C ARG A 413 -20.33 -10.43 5.62
N PRO A 414 -21.56 -10.89 5.90
CA PRO A 414 -21.80 -11.78 7.01
C PRO A 414 -20.88 -12.98 6.86
N LEU A 415 -20.10 -13.31 7.89
CA LEU A 415 -19.31 -14.54 7.89
C LEU A 415 -20.25 -15.71 7.73
N PRO A 416 -19.93 -16.72 6.90
CA PRO A 416 -20.73 -17.94 6.86
C PRO A 416 -20.77 -18.51 8.27
N VAL A 417 -21.98 -18.74 8.78
CA VAL A 417 -22.18 -19.38 10.07
C VAL A 417 -21.51 -20.75 9.99
N ARG A 418 -20.39 -20.91 10.70
CA ARG A 418 -19.81 -22.24 10.90
C ARG A 418 -20.87 -23.06 11.64
N ARG A 419 -21.56 -23.96 10.94
CA ARG A 419 -22.29 -25.02 11.61
C ARG A 419 -21.24 -25.78 12.42
N VAL A 420 -21.27 -25.60 13.72
CA VAL A 420 -20.56 -26.49 14.64
C VAL A 420 -21.27 -27.83 14.48
N THR A 421 -20.71 -28.68 13.66
CA THR A 421 -21.08 -30.10 13.71
C THR A 421 -20.56 -30.59 15.05
N THR A 422 -21.44 -30.61 16.03
CA THR A 422 -21.26 -31.40 17.24
C THR A 422 -21.19 -32.85 16.78
N ALA A 423 -19.98 -33.40 16.72
CA ALA A 423 -19.71 -34.81 16.67
C ALA A 423 -19.39 -35.29 18.08
#